data_d1ea70de4905ce42db360e21077916b1
#
_entry.id   d1ea70de4905ce42db360e21077916b1
#
_cell.length_a   1.000
_cell.length_b   1.000
_cell.length_c   1.000
_cell.angle_alpha   90.00
_cell.angle_beta   90.00
_cell.angle_gamma   90.00
#
_symmetry.space_group_name_H-M   'P 1'
#
loop_
_entity.id
_entity.type
_entity.pdbx_description
1 polymer ?
#
loop_
_entity_poly.entity_id
_entity_poly.type
_entity_poly.pdbx_seq_one_letter_code
_entity_poly.pdbx_strand_id
1 'polypeptide(L)'
;MVSQYFVDFIFYSFLGWIWESFYCTIQEKEWQDRGFLFGPICPIYGFSVIIVKLLALLFPQIQNGNMPAWGIFLICSIGSAIMEYTTSWFLEKRFHMLWWDYSMMPLNLHGRICLFASVGFGVAGIVVVKWLLPTMSGVHALFPPVVYEVTALIFAGLLGIDFALTEASLSNLLKNMEDFREEFDIRAELAYAGISDKITEAKDDITEKVTGAKDGITEKVTGTKDNISGWTGKMSDAKNGISEKVVDVKELGAKYAKSLTHAQRSVLMSVKKFTKQKKGEVSIGESLKDALRRMDQ
;
A
#
# COMPACT_ATOMS: atom_id res chain seq x y z
N MET A 1 -32.86 -10.94 13.86
CA MET A 1 -31.99 -11.70 12.91
C MET A 1 -30.94 -10.83 12.23
N VAL A 2 -31.33 -9.78 11.48
CA VAL A 2 -30.33 -8.93 10.78
C VAL A 2 -29.32 -8.30 11.74
N SER A 3 -29.79 -7.74 12.86
CA SER A 3 -28.95 -7.13 13.89
C SER A 3 -27.91 -8.12 14.47
N GLN A 4 -28.29 -9.36 14.64
CA GLN A 4 -27.39 -10.42 15.11
C GLN A 4 -26.30 -10.73 14.10
N TYR A 5 -26.64 -10.87 12.80
CA TYR A 5 -25.65 -11.04 11.74
C TYR A 5 -24.70 -9.85 11.65
N PHE A 6 -25.20 -8.64 11.86
CA PHE A 6 -24.34 -7.45 11.85
C PHE A 6 -23.38 -7.42 13.05
N VAL A 7 -23.85 -7.79 14.25
CA VAL A 7 -22.95 -7.92 15.42
C VAL A 7 -21.90 -8.99 15.20
N ASP A 8 -22.27 -10.13 14.61
CA ASP A 8 -21.33 -11.18 14.22
C ASP A 8 -20.29 -10.65 13.21
N PHE A 9 -20.75 -9.89 12.20
CA PHE A 9 -19.85 -9.27 11.25
C PHE A 9 -18.79 -8.41 11.94
N ILE A 10 -19.19 -7.54 12.86
CA ILE A 10 -18.26 -6.71 13.64
C ILE A 10 -17.31 -7.56 14.48
N PHE A 11 -17.86 -8.56 15.19
CA PHE A 11 -17.08 -9.44 16.06
C PHE A 11 -15.99 -10.20 15.28
N TYR A 12 -16.36 -10.83 14.16
CA TYR A 12 -15.40 -11.56 13.33
C TYR A 12 -14.44 -10.66 12.58
N SER A 13 -14.85 -9.43 12.23
CA SER A 13 -13.96 -8.41 11.69
C SER A 13 -12.91 -7.97 12.71
N PHE A 14 -13.29 -7.85 13.98
CA PHE A 14 -12.36 -7.55 15.08
C PHE A 14 -11.39 -8.71 15.34
N LEU A 15 -11.87 -9.95 15.39
CA LEU A 15 -10.99 -11.12 15.50
C LEU A 15 -10.00 -11.22 14.33
N GLY A 16 -10.47 -10.93 13.13
CA GLY A 16 -9.63 -10.87 11.94
C GLY A 16 -8.55 -9.79 12.03
N TRP A 17 -8.89 -8.62 12.55
CA TRP A 17 -7.91 -7.55 12.79
C TRP A 17 -6.85 -7.96 13.82
N ILE A 18 -7.23 -8.60 14.93
CA ILE A 18 -6.28 -9.14 15.92
C ILE A 18 -5.32 -10.11 15.25
N TRP A 19 -5.85 -11.07 14.48
CA TRP A 19 -5.04 -12.08 13.80
C TRP A 19 -4.06 -11.44 12.81
N GLU A 20 -4.55 -10.54 11.95
CA GLU A 20 -3.76 -9.88 10.92
C GLU A 20 -2.67 -9.00 11.50
N SER A 21 -3.02 -8.17 12.49
CA SER A 21 -2.07 -7.27 13.16
C SER A 21 -1.00 -8.05 13.91
N PHE A 22 -1.37 -9.12 14.58
CA PHE A 22 -0.42 -10.00 15.28
C PHE A 22 0.53 -10.70 14.30
N TYR A 23 -0.03 -11.31 13.24
CA TYR A 23 0.74 -11.99 12.21
C TYR A 23 1.75 -11.05 11.53
N CYS A 24 1.30 -9.87 11.12
CA CYS A 24 2.16 -8.89 10.46
C CYS A 24 3.20 -8.30 11.41
N THR A 25 2.87 -8.07 12.67
CA THR A 25 3.81 -7.60 13.70
C THR A 25 4.97 -8.59 13.91
N ILE A 26 4.70 -9.90 13.90
CA ILE A 26 5.74 -10.94 13.98
C ILE A 26 6.64 -10.90 12.74
N GLN A 27 6.07 -10.74 11.55
CA GLN A 27 6.84 -10.72 10.31
C GLN A 27 7.72 -9.47 10.17
N GLU A 28 7.17 -8.31 10.47
CA GLU A 28 7.86 -7.01 10.28
C GLU A 28 8.72 -6.63 11.51
N LYS A 29 8.57 -7.35 12.63
CA LYS A 29 9.23 -7.07 13.93
C LYS A 29 8.91 -5.68 14.52
N GLU A 30 7.87 -5.05 14.06
CA GLU A 30 7.34 -3.76 14.49
C GLU A 30 5.82 -3.85 14.55
N TRP A 31 5.20 -3.10 15.47
CA TRP A 31 3.74 -3.08 15.56
C TRP A 31 3.11 -2.65 14.24
N GLN A 32 2.26 -3.51 13.69
CA GLN A 32 1.54 -3.26 12.46
C GLN A 32 0.04 -3.21 12.78
N ASP A 33 -0.51 -2.01 12.72
CA ASP A 33 -1.96 -1.83 12.73
C ASP A 33 -2.48 -2.13 11.31
N ARG A 34 -3.20 -3.25 11.18
CA ARG A 34 -3.65 -3.75 9.88
C ARG A 34 -5.13 -3.49 9.69
N GLY A 35 -5.48 -3.14 8.47
CA GLY A 35 -6.85 -2.91 8.03
C GLY A 35 -6.92 -1.78 7.03
N PHE A 36 -8.08 -1.68 6.41
CA PHE A 36 -8.43 -0.56 5.54
C PHE A 36 -9.00 0.60 6.37
N LEU A 37 -9.73 0.28 7.44
CA LEU A 37 -10.39 1.22 8.35
C LEU A 37 -9.43 1.68 9.47
N PHE A 38 -9.75 2.80 10.12
CA PHE A 38 -8.98 3.28 11.28
C PHE A 38 -9.29 2.48 12.55
N GLY A 39 -10.52 1.99 12.66
CA GLY A 39 -10.92 1.15 13.78
C GLY A 39 -10.29 -0.25 13.69
N PRO A 40 -10.23 -0.96 14.83
CA PRO A 40 -9.59 -2.26 14.94
C PRO A 40 -10.47 -3.36 14.34
N ILE A 41 -10.79 -3.23 13.05
CA ILE A 41 -11.62 -4.21 12.32
C ILE A 41 -11.09 -4.43 10.90
N CYS A 42 -11.10 -5.69 10.47
CA CYS A 42 -10.82 -6.10 9.10
C CYS A 42 -12.11 -6.68 8.47
N PRO A 43 -12.91 -5.89 7.75
CA PRO A 43 -14.24 -6.29 7.26
C PRO A 43 -14.24 -7.55 6.41
N ILE A 44 -13.15 -7.85 5.69
CA ILE A 44 -13.05 -9.05 4.84
C ILE A 44 -13.29 -10.34 5.64
N TYR A 45 -12.83 -10.40 6.90
CA TYR A 45 -13.04 -11.57 7.77
C TYR A 45 -14.50 -11.69 8.20
N GLY A 46 -15.12 -10.58 8.61
CA GLY A 46 -16.52 -10.54 8.94
C GLY A 46 -17.43 -10.96 7.78
N PHE A 47 -17.20 -10.40 6.59
CA PHE A 47 -17.92 -10.79 5.37
C PHE A 47 -17.75 -12.28 5.06
N SER A 48 -16.53 -12.81 5.17
CA SER A 48 -16.26 -14.23 4.92
C SER A 48 -17.07 -15.13 5.84
N VAL A 49 -17.13 -14.80 7.13
CA VAL A 49 -17.92 -15.58 8.11
C VAL A 49 -19.43 -15.46 7.84
N ILE A 50 -19.92 -14.26 7.51
CA ILE A 50 -21.34 -14.10 7.16
C ILE A 50 -21.70 -14.92 5.92
N ILE A 51 -20.85 -14.95 4.89
CA ILE A 51 -21.06 -15.79 3.71
C ILE A 51 -21.13 -17.27 4.11
N VAL A 52 -20.23 -17.76 4.97
CA VAL A 52 -20.27 -19.14 5.46
C VAL A 52 -21.58 -19.43 6.23
N LYS A 53 -22.05 -18.49 7.07
CA LYS A 53 -23.35 -18.61 7.77
C LYS A 53 -24.52 -18.65 6.80
N LEU A 54 -24.50 -17.86 5.73
CA LEU A 54 -25.53 -17.89 4.70
C LEU A 54 -25.48 -19.19 3.89
N LEU A 55 -24.28 -19.69 3.57
CA LEU A 55 -24.13 -21.00 2.94
C LEU A 55 -24.65 -22.13 3.85
N ALA A 56 -24.49 -22.03 5.17
CA ALA A 56 -25.02 -22.99 6.11
C ALA A 56 -26.56 -23.06 6.09
N LEU A 57 -27.27 -21.98 5.73
CA LEU A 57 -28.71 -22.01 5.50
C LEU A 57 -29.10 -22.81 4.26
N LEU A 58 -28.25 -22.79 3.21
CA LEU A 58 -28.48 -23.51 1.97
C LEU A 58 -28.02 -24.98 2.06
N PHE A 59 -27.00 -25.25 2.86
CA PHE A 59 -26.40 -26.57 3.05
C PHE A 59 -26.53 -27.01 4.52
N PRO A 60 -27.60 -27.72 4.90
CA PRO A 60 -27.85 -28.13 6.27
C PRO A 60 -26.72 -28.95 6.92
N GLN A 61 -25.89 -29.60 6.11
CA GLN A 61 -24.71 -30.35 6.57
C GLN A 61 -23.65 -29.46 7.24
N ILE A 62 -23.55 -28.19 6.83
CA ILE A 62 -22.68 -27.20 7.50
C ILE A 62 -23.28 -26.82 8.83
N GLN A 63 -24.60 -26.53 8.85
CA GLN A 63 -25.34 -26.11 10.03
C GLN A 63 -25.33 -27.17 11.12
N ASN A 64 -25.54 -28.45 10.76
CA ASN A 64 -25.61 -29.58 11.67
C ASN A 64 -24.23 -30.12 12.09
N GLY A 65 -23.13 -29.47 11.63
CA GLY A 65 -21.77 -29.92 11.94
C GLY A 65 -21.32 -31.22 11.25
N ASN A 66 -22.20 -31.80 10.39
CA ASN A 66 -21.96 -33.08 9.70
C ASN A 66 -21.09 -32.98 8.47
N MET A 67 -20.75 -31.74 8.01
CA MET A 67 -19.87 -31.57 6.90
C MET A 67 -18.44 -32.02 7.27
N PRO A 68 -17.81 -32.88 6.45
CA PRO A 68 -16.45 -33.33 6.72
C PRO A 68 -15.46 -32.17 6.63
N ALA A 69 -14.38 -32.23 7.42
CA ALA A 69 -13.38 -31.15 7.48
C ALA A 69 -12.78 -30.77 6.13
N TRP A 70 -12.58 -31.76 5.23
CA TRP A 70 -12.08 -31.48 3.88
C TRP A 70 -13.07 -30.67 3.03
N GLY A 71 -14.38 -30.87 3.22
CA GLY A 71 -15.40 -30.10 2.52
C GLY A 71 -15.42 -28.64 2.99
N ILE A 72 -15.34 -28.42 4.32
CA ILE A 72 -15.20 -27.07 4.91
C ILE A 72 -13.92 -26.42 4.40
N PHE A 73 -12.80 -27.14 4.42
CA PHE A 73 -11.51 -26.67 3.90
C PHE A 73 -11.61 -26.16 2.47
N LEU A 74 -12.20 -26.95 1.56
CA LEU A 74 -12.32 -26.57 0.16
C LEU A 74 -13.21 -25.32 -0.04
N ILE A 75 -14.36 -25.27 0.62
CA ILE A 75 -15.27 -24.12 0.57
C ILE A 75 -14.58 -22.86 1.07
N CYS A 76 -13.88 -22.93 2.21
CA CYS A 76 -13.21 -21.79 2.80
C CYS A 76 -11.97 -21.37 2.00
N SER A 77 -11.18 -22.32 1.44
CA SER A 77 -10.03 -22.01 0.59
C SER A 77 -10.44 -21.29 -0.70
N ILE A 78 -11.47 -21.80 -1.39
CA ILE A 78 -11.97 -21.20 -2.62
C ILE A 78 -12.68 -19.87 -2.33
N GLY A 79 -13.52 -19.86 -1.28
CA GLY A 79 -14.23 -18.65 -0.86
C GLY A 79 -13.29 -17.52 -0.46
N SER A 80 -12.24 -17.81 0.31
CA SER A 80 -11.23 -16.81 0.68
C SER A 80 -10.47 -16.27 -0.54
N ALA A 81 -10.08 -17.14 -1.48
CA ALA A 81 -9.42 -16.73 -2.70
C ALA A 81 -10.28 -15.76 -3.53
N ILE A 82 -11.58 -16.01 -3.64
CA ILE A 82 -12.53 -15.11 -4.31
C ILE A 82 -12.62 -13.78 -3.55
N MET A 83 -12.75 -13.82 -2.22
CA MET A 83 -12.86 -12.61 -1.38
C MET A 83 -11.60 -11.76 -1.41
N GLU A 84 -10.42 -12.36 -1.27
CA GLU A 84 -9.13 -11.65 -1.36
C GLU A 84 -8.94 -11.02 -2.75
N TYR A 85 -9.20 -11.78 -3.82
CA TYR A 85 -9.04 -11.30 -5.17
C TYR A 85 -9.96 -10.11 -5.47
N THR A 86 -11.24 -10.25 -5.16
CA THR A 86 -12.25 -9.20 -5.42
C THR A 86 -12.00 -7.95 -4.59
N THR A 87 -11.64 -8.11 -3.31
CA THR A 87 -11.31 -6.99 -2.41
C THR A 87 -10.06 -6.26 -2.89
N SER A 88 -8.99 -7.00 -3.20
CA SER A 88 -7.75 -6.42 -3.72
C SER A 88 -7.99 -5.67 -5.04
N TRP A 89 -8.76 -6.27 -5.97
CA TRP A 89 -9.10 -5.64 -7.24
C TRP A 89 -9.91 -4.35 -7.05
N PHE A 90 -10.91 -4.37 -6.15
CA PHE A 90 -11.74 -3.20 -5.86
C PHE A 90 -10.91 -2.06 -5.25
N LEU A 91 -10.11 -2.35 -4.23
CA LEU A 91 -9.26 -1.36 -3.55
C LEU A 91 -8.22 -0.77 -4.52
N GLU A 92 -7.58 -1.60 -5.32
CA GLU A 92 -6.64 -1.11 -6.33
C GLU A 92 -7.30 -0.22 -7.37
N LYS A 93 -8.47 -0.61 -7.87
CA LYS A 93 -9.22 0.18 -8.85
C LYS A 93 -9.66 1.54 -8.28
N ARG A 94 -10.02 1.59 -6.99
CA ARG A 94 -10.52 2.80 -6.33
C ARG A 94 -9.40 3.71 -5.84
N PHE A 95 -8.37 3.14 -5.23
CA PHE A 95 -7.32 3.88 -4.54
C PHE A 95 -5.93 3.77 -5.18
N HIS A 96 -5.75 2.94 -6.21
CA HIS A 96 -4.46 2.66 -6.86
C HIS A 96 -3.38 2.15 -5.87
N MET A 97 -3.81 1.45 -4.83
CA MET A 97 -2.99 0.93 -3.74
C MET A 97 -3.31 -0.54 -3.49
N LEU A 98 -2.29 -1.30 -3.07
CA LEU A 98 -2.42 -2.69 -2.64
C LEU A 98 -2.06 -2.77 -1.15
N TRP A 99 -2.94 -3.36 -0.34
CA TRP A 99 -2.71 -3.60 1.08
C TRP A 99 -1.88 -4.85 1.34
N TRP A 100 -1.87 -5.79 0.38
CA TRP A 100 -1.00 -6.97 0.37
C TRP A 100 -0.51 -7.24 -1.05
N ASP A 101 0.65 -7.91 -1.18
CA ASP A 101 1.24 -8.29 -2.46
C ASP A 101 1.92 -9.65 -2.34
N TYR A 102 1.34 -10.66 -2.99
CA TYR A 102 1.88 -12.02 -3.06
C TYR A 102 2.72 -12.26 -4.31
N SER A 103 3.13 -11.24 -5.05
CA SER A 103 3.86 -11.42 -6.32
C SER A 103 5.17 -12.19 -6.16
N MET A 104 5.79 -12.13 -4.98
CA MET A 104 7.00 -12.89 -4.65
C MET A 104 6.73 -14.33 -4.18
N MET A 105 5.45 -14.69 -3.92
CA MET A 105 5.08 -16.02 -3.46
C MET A 105 4.84 -16.95 -4.65
N PRO A 106 5.25 -18.22 -4.59
CA PRO A 106 4.95 -19.19 -5.65
C PRO A 106 3.44 -19.46 -5.73
N LEU A 107 2.98 -19.83 -6.93
CA LEU A 107 1.56 -20.12 -7.19
C LEU A 107 0.62 -18.98 -6.80
N ASN A 108 1.05 -17.74 -7.08
CA ASN A 108 0.18 -16.56 -6.94
C ASN A 108 -0.59 -16.28 -8.23
N LEU A 109 -1.72 -15.60 -8.11
CA LEU A 109 -2.50 -15.09 -9.23
C LEU A 109 -2.54 -13.56 -9.15
N HIS A 110 -1.83 -12.91 -10.08
CA HIS A 110 -1.69 -11.45 -10.16
C HIS A 110 -1.18 -10.76 -8.88
N GLY A 111 -0.46 -11.50 -8.01
CA GLY A 111 -0.02 -11.00 -6.70
C GLY A 111 -1.14 -10.75 -5.69
N ARG A 112 -2.42 -11.02 -6.06
CA ARG A 112 -3.60 -10.74 -5.21
C ARG A 112 -3.96 -11.89 -4.29
N ILE A 113 -3.73 -13.12 -4.73
CA ILE A 113 -3.93 -14.36 -3.97
C ILE A 113 -2.75 -15.28 -4.20
N CYS A 114 -2.50 -16.19 -3.28
CA CYS A 114 -1.56 -17.30 -3.46
C CYS A 114 -2.10 -18.57 -2.81
N LEU A 115 -1.65 -19.71 -3.32
CA LEU A 115 -2.11 -21.03 -2.84
C LEU A 115 -1.87 -21.19 -1.33
N PHE A 116 -0.74 -20.74 -0.81
CA PHE A 116 -0.40 -20.87 0.60
C PHE A 116 -1.36 -20.09 1.52
N ALA A 117 -1.71 -18.87 1.14
CA ALA A 117 -2.70 -18.08 1.86
C ALA A 117 -4.07 -18.76 1.83
N SER A 118 -4.53 -19.21 0.64
CA SER A 118 -5.81 -19.90 0.49
C SER A 118 -5.88 -21.19 1.30
N VAL A 119 -4.79 -21.97 1.37
CA VAL A 119 -4.68 -23.15 2.24
C VAL A 119 -4.77 -22.75 3.71
N GLY A 120 -4.07 -21.70 4.13
CA GLY A 120 -4.15 -21.16 5.49
C GLY A 120 -5.57 -20.76 5.90
N PHE A 121 -6.27 -20.04 5.00
CA PHE A 121 -7.68 -19.68 5.22
C PHE A 121 -8.61 -20.91 5.22
N GLY A 122 -8.31 -21.94 4.43
CA GLY A 122 -9.04 -23.21 4.48
C GLY A 122 -8.95 -23.87 5.87
N VAL A 123 -7.74 -23.91 6.44
CA VAL A 123 -7.51 -24.44 7.80
C VAL A 123 -8.20 -23.57 8.84
N ALA A 124 -8.05 -22.25 8.75
CA ALA A 124 -8.74 -21.31 9.65
C ALA A 124 -10.27 -21.48 9.56
N GLY A 125 -10.80 -21.71 8.36
CA GLY A 125 -12.21 -21.98 8.12
C GLY A 125 -12.74 -23.20 8.88
N ILE A 126 -11.94 -24.29 8.97
CA ILE A 126 -12.32 -25.46 9.80
C ILE A 126 -12.46 -25.04 11.25
N VAL A 127 -11.52 -24.25 11.79
CA VAL A 127 -11.57 -23.74 13.16
C VAL A 127 -12.82 -22.89 13.39
N VAL A 128 -13.09 -21.97 12.48
CA VAL A 128 -14.26 -21.09 12.55
C VAL A 128 -15.56 -21.91 12.56
N VAL A 129 -15.72 -22.81 11.58
CA VAL A 129 -16.97 -23.56 11.40
C VAL A 129 -17.19 -24.59 12.51
N LYS A 130 -16.14 -25.30 12.95
CA LYS A 130 -16.27 -26.37 13.93
C LYS A 130 -16.31 -25.91 15.39
N TRP A 131 -15.70 -24.75 15.68
CA TRP A 131 -15.61 -24.27 17.08
C TRP A 131 -16.17 -22.86 17.28
N LEU A 132 -15.76 -21.87 16.49
CA LEU A 132 -16.20 -20.50 16.74
C LEU A 132 -17.69 -20.28 16.50
N LEU A 133 -18.23 -20.77 15.39
CA LEU A 133 -19.66 -20.60 15.07
C LEU A 133 -20.57 -21.28 16.10
N PRO A 134 -20.33 -22.56 16.55
CA PRO A 134 -21.12 -23.18 17.61
C PRO A 134 -21.01 -22.44 18.93
N THR A 135 -19.81 -21.97 19.31
CA THR A 135 -19.60 -21.20 20.56
C THR A 135 -20.41 -19.91 20.52
N MET A 136 -20.34 -19.14 19.40
CA MET A 136 -21.13 -17.91 19.24
C MET A 136 -22.63 -18.18 19.23
N SER A 137 -23.07 -19.28 18.65
CA SER A 137 -24.48 -19.69 18.73
C SER A 137 -24.94 -19.91 20.18
N GLY A 138 -24.08 -20.49 21.01
CA GLY A 138 -24.33 -20.61 22.46
C GLY A 138 -24.39 -19.24 23.15
N VAL A 139 -23.48 -18.33 22.81
CA VAL A 139 -23.49 -16.95 23.34
C VAL A 139 -24.78 -16.21 22.94
N HIS A 140 -25.23 -16.40 21.70
CA HIS A 140 -26.45 -15.77 21.21
C HIS A 140 -27.71 -16.20 21.99
N ALA A 141 -27.73 -17.42 22.53
CA ALA A 141 -28.84 -17.91 23.36
C ALA A 141 -28.93 -17.23 24.74
N LEU A 142 -27.86 -16.57 25.19
CA LEU A 142 -27.80 -15.92 26.51
C LEU A 142 -28.41 -14.51 26.51
N PHE A 143 -28.51 -13.85 25.35
CA PHE A 143 -28.93 -12.45 25.27
C PHE A 143 -30.27 -12.30 24.53
N PRO A 144 -31.16 -11.42 25.01
CA PRO A 144 -32.41 -11.13 24.31
C PRO A 144 -32.15 -10.34 23.00
N PRO A 145 -33.08 -10.43 22.03
CA PRO A 145 -32.93 -9.76 20.71
C PRO A 145 -32.66 -8.24 20.79
N VAL A 146 -33.23 -7.57 21.77
CA VAL A 146 -33.06 -6.12 21.99
C VAL A 146 -31.59 -5.72 22.18
N VAL A 147 -30.79 -6.60 22.85
CA VAL A 147 -29.33 -6.32 23.02
C VAL A 147 -28.64 -6.25 21.68
N TYR A 148 -28.98 -7.16 20.75
CA TYR A 148 -28.40 -7.15 19.40
C TYR A 148 -28.85 -5.93 18.59
N GLU A 149 -30.10 -5.48 18.75
CA GLU A 149 -30.61 -4.30 18.05
C GLU A 149 -29.87 -3.05 18.49
N VAL A 150 -29.77 -2.83 19.81
CA VAL A 150 -29.04 -1.67 20.35
C VAL A 150 -27.56 -1.71 19.99
N THR A 151 -26.92 -2.86 20.16
CA THR A 151 -25.50 -3.05 19.84
C THR A 151 -25.23 -2.83 18.35
N ALA A 152 -26.10 -3.36 17.49
CA ALA A 152 -25.99 -3.18 16.04
C ALA A 152 -26.11 -1.70 15.62
N LEU A 153 -27.04 -0.95 16.23
CA LEU A 153 -27.17 0.49 15.94
C LEU A 153 -25.92 1.28 16.34
N ILE A 154 -25.38 1.00 17.53
CA ILE A 154 -24.14 1.63 18.00
C ILE A 154 -22.98 1.34 17.04
N PHE A 155 -22.75 0.07 16.72
CA PHE A 155 -21.67 -0.32 15.82
C PHE A 155 -21.89 0.15 14.38
N ALA A 156 -23.13 0.25 13.90
CA ALA A 156 -23.42 0.80 12.59
C ALA A 156 -23.05 2.29 12.53
N GLY A 157 -23.34 3.06 13.58
CA GLY A 157 -22.91 4.44 13.69
C GLY A 157 -21.38 4.59 13.71
N LEU A 158 -20.70 3.79 14.56
CA LEU A 158 -19.24 3.79 14.65
C LEU A 158 -18.58 3.39 13.33
N LEU A 159 -19.04 2.33 12.69
CA LEU A 159 -18.56 1.86 11.40
C LEU A 159 -18.77 2.91 10.30
N GLY A 160 -19.92 3.57 10.29
CA GLY A 160 -20.24 4.62 9.34
C GLY A 160 -19.29 5.83 9.47
N ILE A 161 -19.03 6.26 10.71
CA ILE A 161 -18.07 7.34 11.01
C ILE A 161 -16.66 6.93 10.58
N ASP A 162 -16.21 5.73 10.98
CA ASP A 162 -14.89 5.22 10.63
C ASP A 162 -14.70 5.12 9.11
N PHE A 163 -15.67 4.56 8.40
CA PHE A 163 -15.64 4.47 6.95
C PHE A 163 -15.56 5.86 6.28
N ALA A 164 -16.36 6.82 6.73
CA ALA A 164 -16.37 8.18 6.19
C ALA A 164 -15.01 8.90 6.42
N LEU A 165 -14.45 8.74 7.62
CA LEU A 165 -13.13 9.30 7.95
C LEU A 165 -12.00 8.64 7.15
N THR A 166 -12.05 7.32 6.98
CA THR A 166 -11.08 6.57 6.19
C THR A 166 -11.13 6.99 4.72
N GLU A 167 -12.32 7.04 4.12
CA GLU A 167 -12.50 7.47 2.72
C GLU A 167 -12.02 8.91 2.50
N ALA A 168 -12.37 9.82 3.40
CA ALA A 168 -11.92 11.21 3.33
C ALA A 168 -10.39 11.33 3.44
N SER A 169 -9.78 10.59 4.38
CA SER A 169 -8.33 10.58 4.56
C SER A 169 -7.58 10.00 3.38
N LEU A 170 -8.08 8.90 2.81
CA LEU A 170 -7.52 8.27 1.61
C LEU A 170 -7.65 9.19 0.38
N SER A 171 -8.80 9.79 0.17
CA SER A 171 -9.02 10.71 -0.94
C SER A 171 -8.10 11.93 -0.85
N ASN A 172 -7.93 12.49 0.35
CA ASN A 172 -6.99 13.59 0.59
C ASN A 172 -5.52 13.15 0.42
N LEU A 173 -5.17 11.93 0.86
CA LEU A 173 -3.83 11.38 0.65
C LEU A 173 -3.51 11.24 -0.84
N LEU A 174 -4.45 10.72 -1.63
CA LEU A 174 -4.30 10.59 -3.09
C LEU A 174 -4.10 11.95 -3.75
N LYS A 175 -4.87 12.96 -3.35
CA LYS A 175 -4.73 14.33 -3.85
C LYS A 175 -3.35 14.90 -3.49
N ASN A 176 -2.93 14.79 -2.24
CA ASN A 176 -1.60 15.23 -1.81
C ASN A 176 -0.47 14.53 -2.59
N MET A 177 -0.64 13.26 -2.93
CA MET A 177 0.33 12.51 -3.75
C MET A 177 0.33 12.99 -5.20
N GLU A 178 -0.80 13.42 -5.74
CA GLU A 178 -0.91 13.98 -7.09
C GLU A 178 -0.28 15.38 -7.16
N ASP A 179 -0.55 16.24 -6.17
CA ASP A 179 0.07 17.56 -6.02
C ASP A 179 1.60 17.46 -5.86
N PHE A 180 2.07 16.49 -5.05
CA PHE A 180 3.50 16.20 -4.93
C PHE A 180 4.11 15.77 -6.26
N ARG A 181 3.41 14.93 -7.01
CA ARG A 181 3.88 14.45 -8.32
C ARG A 181 4.01 15.60 -9.31
N GLU A 182 3.02 16.48 -9.37
CA GLU A 182 3.03 17.64 -10.26
C GLU A 182 4.21 18.57 -9.91
N GLU A 183 4.40 18.90 -8.62
CA GLU A 183 5.53 19.71 -8.17
C GLU A 183 6.88 19.03 -8.47
N PHE A 184 6.94 17.70 -8.32
CA PHE A 184 8.13 16.91 -8.64
C PHE A 184 8.45 16.93 -10.14
N ASP A 185 7.44 16.72 -10.99
CA ASP A 185 7.60 16.69 -12.45
C ASP A 185 8.04 18.07 -12.97
N ILE A 186 7.46 19.18 -12.48
CA ILE A 186 7.87 20.55 -12.81
C ILE A 186 9.33 20.79 -12.40
N ARG A 187 9.73 20.41 -11.18
CA ARG A 187 11.10 20.58 -10.72
C ARG A 187 12.09 19.71 -11.49
N ALA A 188 11.70 18.50 -11.84
CA ALA A 188 12.50 17.60 -12.67
C ALA A 188 12.70 18.19 -14.07
N GLU A 189 11.66 18.73 -14.70
CA GLU A 189 11.73 19.36 -16.04
C GLU A 189 12.64 20.59 -16.03
N LEU A 190 12.47 21.49 -15.06
CA LEU A 190 13.35 22.65 -14.88
C LEU A 190 14.80 22.22 -14.65
N ALA A 191 15.00 21.11 -13.96
CA ALA A 191 16.28 20.51 -13.73
C ALA A 191 16.94 20.00 -15.02
N TYR A 192 16.16 19.30 -15.85
CA TYR A 192 16.64 18.80 -17.14
C TYR A 192 16.93 19.94 -18.11
N ALA A 193 16.08 20.97 -18.18
CA ALA A 193 16.30 22.17 -18.99
C ALA A 193 17.63 22.85 -18.61
N GLY A 194 17.86 23.12 -17.33
CA GLY A 194 19.11 23.76 -16.88
C GLY A 194 20.36 22.89 -17.07
N ILE A 195 20.26 21.54 -17.13
CA ILE A 195 21.35 20.65 -17.50
C ILE A 195 21.58 20.70 -19.02
N SER A 196 20.51 20.69 -19.82
CA SER A 196 20.58 20.77 -21.28
C SER A 196 21.27 22.07 -21.74
N ASP A 197 20.91 23.21 -21.14
CA ASP A 197 21.49 24.51 -21.44
C ASP A 197 22.99 24.51 -21.13
N LYS A 198 23.41 24.01 -19.96
CA LYS A 198 24.82 23.90 -19.59
C LYS A 198 25.60 22.94 -20.49
N ILE A 199 25.00 21.86 -20.97
CA ILE A 199 25.62 20.91 -21.91
C ILE A 199 25.77 21.57 -23.28
N THR A 200 24.77 22.33 -23.75
CA THR A 200 24.78 23.04 -25.00
C THR A 200 25.86 24.12 -24.98
N GLU A 201 25.92 24.94 -23.94
CA GLU A 201 26.93 25.96 -23.72
C GLU A 201 28.34 25.36 -23.68
N ALA A 202 28.54 24.24 -23.00
CA ALA A 202 29.80 23.51 -22.98
C ALA A 202 30.19 22.95 -24.36
N LYS A 203 29.20 22.48 -25.14
CA LYS A 203 29.42 21.97 -26.51
C LYS A 203 29.81 23.09 -27.47
N ASP A 204 29.15 24.25 -27.36
CA ASP A 204 29.46 25.42 -28.20
C ASP A 204 30.85 25.97 -27.87
N ASP A 205 31.23 26.07 -26.58
CA ASP A 205 32.59 26.45 -26.11
C ASP A 205 33.68 25.49 -26.64
N ILE A 206 33.39 24.18 -26.72
CA ILE A 206 34.29 23.17 -27.29
C ILE A 206 34.38 23.33 -28.81
N THR A 207 33.24 23.57 -29.47
CA THR A 207 33.20 23.71 -30.94
C THR A 207 33.95 24.96 -31.37
N GLU A 208 33.82 26.06 -30.66
CA GLU A 208 34.54 27.31 -30.92
C GLU A 208 36.06 27.14 -30.73
N LYS A 209 36.47 26.45 -29.63
CA LYS A 209 37.90 26.17 -29.38
C LYS A 209 38.52 25.18 -30.37
N VAL A 210 37.76 24.19 -30.86
CA VAL A 210 38.21 23.21 -31.87
C VAL A 210 38.30 23.85 -33.26
N THR A 211 37.35 24.74 -33.62
CA THR A 211 37.42 25.50 -34.89
C THR A 211 38.56 26.53 -34.89
N GLY A 212 38.76 27.25 -33.79
CA GLY A 212 39.91 28.15 -33.63
C GLY A 212 41.27 27.45 -33.62
N ALA A 213 41.33 26.18 -33.16
CA ALA A 213 42.53 25.35 -33.21
C ALA A 213 42.86 24.79 -34.61
N LYS A 214 41.87 24.72 -35.53
CA LYS A 214 42.12 24.32 -36.93
C LYS A 214 42.87 25.35 -37.75
N ASP A 215 42.74 26.62 -37.41
CA ASP A 215 43.43 27.72 -38.09
C ASP A 215 44.85 27.98 -37.53
N GLY A 216 45.28 27.29 -36.48
CA GLY A 216 46.58 27.45 -35.79
C GLY A 216 47.34 26.15 -35.54
N ILE A 217 47.44 25.24 -36.54
CA ILE A 217 48.26 24.01 -36.43
C ILE A 217 49.76 24.40 -36.64
N THR A 218 50.33 25.10 -35.69
CA THR A 218 51.81 25.18 -35.55
C THR A 218 52.21 25.82 -34.20
N GLU A 219 51.64 25.54 -33.06
CA GLU A 219 52.38 25.75 -31.78
C GLU A 219 51.63 25.22 -30.56
N LYS A 220 52.33 24.36 -29.81
CA LYS A 220 52.19 24.02 -28.43
C LYS A 220 51.24 22.89 -28.00
N VAL A 221 51.87 21.74 -27.77
CA VAL A 221 51.45 20.58 -26.94
C VAL A 221 51.26 20.93 -25.45
N THR A 222 51.45 22.18 -25.02
CA THR A 222 51.27 22.60 -23.62
C THR A 222 49.83 22.93 -23.24
N GLY A 223 48.90 23.13 -24.19
CA GLY A 223 47.50 23.47 -23.92
C GLY A 223 46.58 22.30 -23.55
N THR A 224 47.07 21.06 -23.69
CA THR A 224 46.23 19.86 -23.46
C THR A 224 45.94 19.59 -21.97
N LYS A 225 46.86 19.98 -21.07
CA LYS A 225 46.67 19.78 -19.61
C LYS A 225 45.64 20.74 -19.02
N ASP A 226 45.59 21.98 -19.47
CA ASP A 226 44.65 22.98 -18.95
C ASP A 226 43.21 22.74 -19.48
N ASN A 227 43.08 22.19 -20.70
CA ASN A 227 41.80 21.78 -21.25
C ASN A 227 41.20 20.59 -20.53
N ILE A 228 42.01 19.61 -20.07
CA ILE A 228 41.53 18.44 -19.29
C ILE A 228 41.10 18.89 -17.90
N SER A 229 41.79 19.83 -17.25
CA SER A 229 41.39 20.36 -15.93
C SER A 229 40.07 21.15 -15.98
N GLY A 230 39.85 21.91 -17.07
CA GLY A 230 38.57 22.59 -17.34
C GLY A 230 37.40 21.60 -17.55
N TRP A 231 37.67 20.46 -18.19
CA TRP A 231 36.68 19.40 -18.42
C TRP A 231 36.31 18.65 -17.13
N THR A 232 37.31 18.35 -16.30
CA THR A 232 37.07 17.73 -14.99
C THR A 232 36.31 18.66 -14.04
N GLY A 233 36.54 19.98 -14.12
CA GLY A 233 35.77 20.98 -13.38
C GLY A 233 34.30 21.00 -13.80
N LYS A 234 34.03 21.11 -15.12
CA LYS A 234 32.64 21.11 -15.66
C LYS A 234 31.88 19.78 -15.41
N MET A 235 32.56 18.64 -15.45
CA MET A 235 31.99 17.36 -15.06
C MET A 235 31.71 17.28 -13.55
N SER A 236 32.57 17.87 -12.71
CA SER A 236 32.33 17.99 -11.27
C SER A 236 31.14 18.88 -10.95
N ASP A 237 30.97 19.98 -11.66
CA ASP A 237 29.84 20.91 -11.51
C ASP A 237 28.53 20.27 -11.97
N ALA A 238 28.54 19.51 -13.06
CA ALA A 238 27.37 18.70 -13.46
C ALA A 238 27.01 17.63 -12.44
N LYS A 239 28.01 16.94 -11.87
CA LYS A 239 27.82 15.95 -10.80
C LYS A 239 27.31 16.59 -9.52
N ASN A 240 27.81 17.76 -9.15
CA ASN A 240 27.35 18.52 -8.00
C ASN A 240 25.92 19.05 -8.22
N GLY A 241 25.58 19.51 -9.42
CA GLY A 241 24.24 19.92 -9.78
C GLY A 241 23.23 18.76 -9.72
N ILE A 242 23.62 17.53 -10.11
CA ILE A 242 22.79 16.32 -9.93
C ILE A 242 22.64 15.98 -8.44
N SER A 243 23.70 16.11 -7.66
CA SER A 243 23.67 15.85 -6.21
C SER A 243 22.78 16.86 -5.48
N GLU A 244 22.86 18.14 -5.82
CA GLU A 244 22.02 19.20 -5.25
C GLU A 244 20.53 18.98 -5.55
N LYS A 245 20.21 18.48 -6.76
CA LYS A 245 18.83 18.18 -7.16
C LYS A 245 18.27 16.92 -6.53
N VAL A 246 19.09 15.92 -6.25
CA VAL A 246 18.71 14.73 -5.45
C VAL A 246 18.39 15.14 -4.02
N VAL A 247 19.09 16.13 -3.47
CA VAL A 247 18.79 16.72 -2.16
C VAL A 247 17.45 17.44 -2.16
N ASP A 248 17.14 18.21 -3.23
CA ASP A 248 15.86 18.93 -3.36
C ASP A 248 14.65 17.97 -3.39
N VAL A 249 14.76 16.82 -4.06
CA VAL A 249 13.72 15.78 -4.05
C VAL A 249 13.49 15.21 -2.64
N LYS A 250 14.57 15.01 -1.87
CA LYS A 250 14.46 14.54 -0.47
C LYS A 250 13.81 15.59 0.43
N GLU A 251 14.13 16.85 0.22
CA GLU A 251 13.55 17.97 0.94
C GLU A 251 12.06 18.13 0.63
N LEU A 252 11.69 18.00 -0.65
CA LEU A 252 10.30 17.99 -1.10
C LEU A 252 9.52 16.83 -0.45
N GLY A 253 10.06 15.61 -0.47
CA GLY A 253 9.47 14.46 0.20
C GLY A 253 9.26 14.70 1.71
N ALA A 254 10.24 15.29 2.39
CA ALA A 254 10.13 15.64 3.80
C ALA A 254 9.07 16.72 4.07
N LYS A 255 8.95 17.74 3.19
CA LYS A 255 7.91 18.78 3.26
C LYS A 255 6.51 18.15 3.21
N TYR A 256 6.24 17.29 2.22
CA TYR A 256 4.95 16.62 2.09
C TYR A 256 4.70 15.59 3.20
N ALA A 257 5.72 14.84 3.62
CA ALA A 257 5.59 13.92 4.75
C ALA A 257 5.20 14.64 6.05
N LYS A 258 5.72 15.85 6.30
CA LYS A 258 5.34 16.68 7.45
C LYS A 258 3.89 17.17 7.38
N SER A 259 3.36 17.43 6.19
CA SER A 259 1.98 17.89 6.01
C SER A 259 0.93 16.79 6.20
N LEU A 260 1.33 15.51 6.20
CA LEU A 260 0.42 14.39 6.39
C LEU A 260 -0.10 14.32 7.83
N THR A 261 -1.41 14.16 7.97
CA THR A 261 -2.05 13.86 9.27
C THR A 261 -1.61 12.49 9.80
N HIS A 262 -1.77 12.24 11.10
CA HIS A 262 -1.47 10.94 11.70
C HIS A 262 -2.22 9.80 10.99
N ALA A 263 -3.49 9.99 10.70
CA ALA A 263 -4.33 9.04 9.96
C ALA A 263 -3.78 8.73 8.56
N GLN A 264 -3.38 9.75 7.80
CA GLN A 264 -2.77 9.58 6.48
C GLN A 264 -1.44 8.85 6.54
N ARG A 265 -0.62 9.09 7.57
CA ARG A 265 0.65 8.38 7.79
C ARG A 265 0.39 6.90 8.08
N SER A 266 -0.56 6.57 8.96
CA SER A 266 -0.94 5.20 9.27
C SER A 266 -1.37 4.44 8.01
N VAL A 267 -2.29 5.01 7.23
CA VAL A 267 -2.72 4.42 5.94
C VAL A 267 -1.56 4.26 4.97
N LEU A 268 -0.73 5.29 4.79
CA LEU A 268 0.43 5.24 3.90
C LEU A 268 1.40 4.11 4.27
N MET A 269 1.64 3.90 5.57
CA MET A 269 2.52 2.85 6.07
C MET A 269 1.90 1.45 5.91
N SER A 270 0.57 1.32 6.00
CA SER A 270 -0.13 0.03 5.81
C SER A 270 -0.17 -0.46 4.36
N VAL A 271 -0.06 0.45 3.38
CA VAL A 271 -0.05 0.10 1.94
C VAL A 271 1.23 -0.65 1.59
N LYS A 272 1.14 -1.80 0.91
CA LYS A 272 2.33 -2.56 0.47
C LYS A 272 2.88 -2.09 -0.87
N LYS A 273 2.02 -1.64 -1.80
CA LYS A 273 2.44 -1.25 -3.15
C LYS A 273 1.52 -0.20 -3.77
N PHE A 274 2.11 0.71 -4.53
CA PHE A 274 1.40 1.70 -5.33
C PHE A 274 1.40 1.26 -6.79
N THR A 275 0.22 1.23 -7.45
CA THR A 275 0.06 0.65 -8.80
C THR A 275 0.00 1.68 -9.92
N LYS A 276 -0.31 2.95 -9.62
CA LYS A 276 -0.34 4.04 -10.61
C LYS A 276 1.06 4.63 -10.82
N GLN A 277 1.95 3.84 -11.48
CA GLN A 277 3.31 4.29 -11.81
C GLN A 277 3.65 3.93 -13.25
N LYS A 278 4.27 4.87 -13.98
CA LYS A 278 4.89 4.55 -15.26
C LYS A 278 6.22 3.83 -15.03
N LYS A 279 6.57 2.93 -15.94
CA LYS A 279 7.81 2.14 -15.85
C LYS A 279 9.01 3.09 -15.90
N GLY A 280 9.83 3.14 -14.83
CA GLY A 280 11.00 4.01 -14.69
C GLY A 280 10.78 5.30 -13.87
N GLU A 281 9.56 5.59 -13.40
CA GLU A 281 9.29 6.71 -12.50
C GLU A 281 9.60 6.35 -11.03
N VAL A 282 10.09 7.33 -10.29
CA VAL A 282 10.30 7.20 -8.83
C VAL A 282 8.94 7.03 -8.16
N SER A 283 8.82 6.01 -7.32
CA SER A 283 7.61 5.80 -6.52
C SER A 283 7.42 6.91 -5.50
N ILE A 284 6.49 7.82 -5.76
CA ILE A 284 6.16 8.91 -4.83
C ILE A 284 5.73 8.36 -3.48
N GLY A 285 4.90 7.31 -3.47
CA GLY A 285 4.46 6.65 -2.24
C GLY A 285 5.61 6.06 -1.45
N GLU A 286 6.57 5.40 -2.09
CA GLU A 286 7.77 4.88 -1.45
C GLU A 286 8.70 6.00 -0.96
N SER A 287 8.85 7.08 -1.74
CA SER A 287 9.62 8.26 -1.33
C SER A 287 9.04 8.93 -0.09
N LEU A 288 7.71 9.03 0.01
CA LEU A 288 7.03 9.56 1.20
C LEU A 288 7.17 8.62 2.40
N LYS A 289 7.09 7.30 2.22
CA LYS A 289 7.36 6.33 3.28
C LYS A 289 8.78 6.44 3.81
N ASP A 290 9.76 6.55 2.93
CA ASP A 290 11.16 6.71 3.32
C ASP A 290 11.40 8.03 4.05
N ALA A 291 10.71 9.11 3.65
CA ALA A 291 10.77 10.38 4.37
C ALA A 291 10.17 10.25 5.78
N LEU A 292 9.03 9.57 5.93
CA LEU A 292 8.42 9.33 7.24
C LEU A 292 9.32 8.49 8.15
N ARG A 293 9.86 7.36 7.65
CA ARG A 293 10.78 6.50 8.42
C ARG A 293 12.01 7.25 8.97
N ARG A 294 12.52 8.24 8.21
CA ARG A 294 13.65 9.09 8.67
C ARG A 294 13.25 10.13 9.70
N MET A 295 11.98 10.53 9.73
CA MET A 295 11.48 11.47 10.72
C MET A 295 11.19 10.81 12.07
N ASP A 296 10.97 9.50 12.08
CA ASP A 296 10.67 8.69 13.28
C ASP A 296 11.96 8.10 13.91
N GLN A 297 13.12 8.24 13.24
CA GLN A 297 14.47 7.91 13.76
C GLN A 297 15.12 9.10 14.45
#